data_c9326a732ca6bef2b9f490af26f5725b
#
_entry.id   c9326a732ca6bef2b9f490af26f5725b
#
_cell.length_a   1.000
_cell.length_b   1.000
_cell.length_c   1.000
_cell.angle_alpha   90.00
_cell.angle_beta   90.00
_cell.angle_gamma   90.00
#
_symmetry.space_group_name_H-M   'P 1'
#
loop_
_entity.id
_entity.type
_entity.pdbx_description
1 polymer ?
#
loop_
_entity_poly.entity_id
_entity_poly.type
_entity_poly.pdbx_seq_one_letter_code
_entity_poly.pdbx_strand_id
1 'polypeptide(L)'
;MTKKQKRMLVRIIISFVLFAALMVAEHTGALEGINTWILFVIYLVPYLVIGYDIVYKAVRNISHGQVFDENFLMMVATFGAFGVKEYSEAVAVMLFYQVGELFQNYAVGKSRQSISDMMNICPEYANIEEDGVLTQVDPDDVEVGTIIVVKPGERIPLDGIVTEGTSMIDTAALTGESVPRRATVGDEIISGCVNGSSTIKVKVTKAFEDSTVARILELVENASSKKAKVENFITRFAKYYTPVVTIGAVILAILPPLILGGGWADWIQRACIFLVISCPCALVISVPLGFFGGIGASSKIGILVKGSNYLEAVAEMTTIVFDKTGTLTKGEFKVSEVQPSADKNNTIGKEELLEIAAYGEGYSNHPIANSIREAYGKTLSMERVTDTEEIAGHGIHTFIDGREVYLGNAKLMDAQNIAYTENKTAGTVVYVACNNVFAGSIVISDTVKEGSKDAIRDMKQVGVKKTVMLTGDRQAAADAVAAELGIDEVHAELLPADKVGQVEKLLGAQNEKERLAFVGDGINDAPVLTRADIGIAMGSMGSDAAIEAADIVLMDDDIRKIASLVKIARKTLGIVKQNIVFALAVKALVLLLGALGMANMWEAVFADVGVSVIAILNSMRTLNTK
;
A
#
# COMPACT_ATOMS: atom_id res chain seq x y z
N MET A 1 9.96 23.02 11.46
CA MET A 1 8.85 23.55 12.30
C MET A 1 8.04 24.55 11.49
N THR A 2 6.73 24.39 11.47
CA THR A 2 5.77 25.31 10.81
C THR A 2 5.69 26.66 11.54
N LYS A 3 5.15 27.71 10.88
CA LYS A 3 4.90 29.01 11.52
C LYS A 3 4.03 28.87 12.79
N LYS A 4 3.05 27.95 12.78
CA LYS A 4 2.17 27.66 13.91
C LYS A 4 2.95 27.04 15.08
N GLN A 5 3.79 26.06 14.83
CA GLN A 5 4.65 25.41 15.83
C GLN A 5 5.66 26.39 16.46
N LYS A 6 6.25 27.30 15.67
CA LYS A 6 7.13 28.35 16.19
C LYS A 6 6.42 29.30 17.15
N ARG A 7 5.18 29.72 16.82
CA ARG A 7 4.36 30.56 17.72
C ARG A 7 4.03 29.84 19.04
N MET A 8 3.68 28.55 18.95
CA MET A 8 3.42 27.73 20.14
C MET A 8 4.65 27.62 21.03
N LEU A 9 5.83 27.36 20.45
CA LEU A 9 7.10 27.30 21.16
C LEU A 9 7.39 28.63 21.91
N VAL A 10 7.22 29.76 21.23
CA VAL A 10 7.42 31.09 21.86
C VAL A 10 6.49 31.28 23.08
N ARG A 11 5.21 30.92 22.97
CA ARG A 11 4.26 30.98 24.08
C ARG A 11 4.65 30.06 25.23
N ILE A 12 5.11 28.86 24.96
CA ILE A 12 5.63 27.92 25.96
C ILE A 12 6.81 28.55 26.69
N ILE A 13 7.78 29.14 25.99
CA ILE A 13 8.95 29.78 26.60
C ILE A 13 8.53 30.96 27.47
N ILE A 14 7.66 31.84 26.99
CA ILE A 14 7.18 33.00 27.77
C ILE A 14 6.48 32.54 29.05
N SER A 15 5.53 31.59 28.93
CA SER A 15 4.80 31.07 30.08
C SER A 15 5.71 30.34 31.07
N PHE A 16 6.70 29.60 30.56
CA PHE A 16 7.68 28.91 31.40
C PHE A 16 8.54 29.89 32.19
N VAL A 17 9.03 30.97 31.57
CA VAL A 17 9.79 32.02 32.29
C VAL A 17 8.95 32.70 33.37
N LEU A 18 7.70 33.05 33.03
CA LEU A 18 6.79 33.64 34.00
C LEU A 18 6.50 32.67 35.15
N PHE A 19 6.23 31.43 34.85
CA PHE A 19 5.96 30.39 35.85
C PHE A 19 7.16 30.11 36.73
N ALA A 20 8.37 30.00 36.17
CA ALA A 20 9.61 29.81 36.93
C ALA A 20 9.89 30.98 37.86
N ALA A 21 9.65 32.22 37.41
CA ALA A 21 9.78 33.41 38.26
C ALA A 21 8.79 33.38 39.44
N LEU A 22 7.55 32.93 39.20
CA LEU A 22 6.54 32.78 40.26
C LEU A 22 6.91 31.69 41.27
N MET A 23 7.41 30.54 40.81
CA MET A 23 7.89 29.47 41.67
C MET A 23 9.06 29.90 42.56
N VAL A 24 10.01 30.67 41.99
CA VAL A 24 11.11 31.26 42.79
C VAL A 24 10.56 32.26 43.83
N ALA A 25 9.62 33.11 43.43
CA ALA A 25 8.99 34.08 44.35
C ALA A 25 8.20 33.37 45.47
N GLU A 26 7.53 32.29 45.21
CA GLU A 26 6.85 31.44 46.18
C GLU A 26 7.86 30.80 47.15
N HIS A 27 8.94 30.21 46.62
CA HIS A 27 9.98 29.57 47.43
C HIS A 27 10.77 30.54 48.30
N THR A 28 10.97 31.79 47.84
CA THR A 28 11.64 32.84 48.63
C THR A 28 10.75 33.54 49.63
N GLY A 29 9.48 33.15 49.74
CA GLY A 29 8.51 33.78 50.63
C GLY A 29 8.00 35.17 50.18
N ALA A 30 8.40 35.62 48.98
CA ALA A 30 8.00 36.92 48.44
C ALA A 30 6.48 37.03 48.18
N LEU A 31 5.78 35.91 48.11
CA LEU A 31 4.33 35.83 47.93
C LEU A 31 3.57 35.59 49.25
N GLU A 32 4.28 35.42 50.37
CA GLU A 32 3.65 35.24 51.67
C GLU A 32 2.91 36.51 52.12
N GLY A 33 1.65 36.34 52.54
CA GLY A 33 0.80 37.45 52.97
C GLY A 33 0.04 38.18 51.85
N ILE A 34 0.21 37.80 50.60
CA ILE A 34 -0.55 38.37 49.49
C ILE A 34 -1.98 37.82 49.50
N ASN A 35 -2.96 38.71 49.23
CA ASN A 35 -4.36 38.34 49.14
C ASN A 35 -4.57 37.25 48.07
N THR A 36 -5.36 36.22 48.39
CA THR A 36 -5.67 35.07 47.52
C THR A 36 -6.18 35.50 46.13
N TRP A 37 -6.95 36.58 46.03
CA TRP A 37 -7.42 37.12 44.75
C TRP A 37 -6.29 37.71 43.88
N ILE A 38 -5.29 38.31 44.52
CA ILE A 38 -4.13 38.83 43.80
C ILE A 38 -3.27 37.68 43.31
N LEU A 39 -3.06 36.64 44.13
CA LEU A 39 -2.38 35.41 43.72
C LEU A 39 -3.10 34.74 42.53
N PHE A 40 -4.42 34.64 42.60
CA PHE A 40 -5.23 34.14 41.50
C PHE A 40 -4.94 34.90 40.19
N VAL A 41 -4.94 36.23 40.20
CA VAL A 41 -4.69 37.04 39.01
C VAL A 41 -3.25 36.88 38.52
N ILE A 42 -2.27 36.79 39.41
CA ILE A 42 -0.85 36.61 39.06
C ILE A 42 -0.64 35.27 38.32
N TYR A 43 -1.22 34.18 38.81
CA TYR A 43 -1.11 32.87 38.15
C TYR A 43 -2.00 32.74 36.89
N LEU A 44 -3.09 33.53 36.82
CA LEU A 44 -3.96 33.54 35.64
C LEU A 44 -3.25 34.09 34.40
N VAL A 45 -2.26 34.99 34.55
CA VAL A 45 -1.50 35.55 33.41
C VAL A 45 -0.72 34.48 32.66
N PRO A 46 0.21 33.73 33.25
CA PRO A 46 0.90 32.66 32.55
C PRO A 46 -0.04 31.55 32.04
N TYR A 47 -1.12 31.26 32.80
CA TYR A 47 -2.15 30.30 32.37
C TYR A 47 -2.85 30.75 31.08
N LEU A 48 -3.28 32.00 30.96
CA LEU A 48 -3.92 32.51 29.75
C LEU A 48 -2.94 32.60 28.57
N VAL A 49 -1.68 32.96 28.81
CA VAL A 49 -0.66 32.99 27.75
C VAL A 49 -0.50 31.61 27.12
N ILE A 50 -0.49 30.54 27.91
CA ILE A 50 -0.26 29.18 27.40
C ILE A 50 -1.55 28.47 27.00
N GLY A 51 -2.67 28.68 27.71
CA GLY A 51 -3.87 27.85 27.63
C GLY A 51 -5.06 28.46 26.89
N TYR A 52 -5.00 29.76 26.45
CA TYR A 52 -6.17 30.40 25.85
C TYR A 52 -6.74 29.63 24.65
N ASP A 53 -5.90 29.02 23.84
CA ASP A 53 -6.32 28.24 22.65
C ASP A 53 -7.00 26.92 23.02
N ILE A 54 -6.59 26.29 24.12
CA ILE A 54 -7.23 25.08 24.66
C ILE A 54 -8.63 25.44 25.19
N VAL A 55 -8.73 26.48 25.98
CA VAL A 55 -10.01 26.98 26.52
C VAL A 55 -10.94 27.40 25.37
N TYR A 56 -10.43 28.12 24.38
CA TYR A 56 -11.21 28.52 23.21
C TYR A 56 -11.70 27.31 22.39
N LYS A 57 -10.84 26.33 22.13
CA LYS A 57 -11.22 25.10 21.43
C LYS A 57 -12.28 24.32 22.23
N ALA A 58 -12.09 24.16 23.55
CA ALA A 58 -13.05 23.47 24.41
C ALA A 58 -14.44 24.14 24.34
N VAL A 59 -14.52 25.44 24.51
CA VAL A 59 -15.78 26.21 24.46
C VAL A 59 -16.42 26.10 23.07
N ARG A 60 -15.63 26.23 22.02
CA ARG A 60 -16.10 26.06 20.62
C ARG A 60 -16.65 24.65 20.36
N ASN A 61 -15.95 23.61 20.81
CA ASN A 61 -16.37 22.22 20.59
C ASN A 61 -17.64 21.89 21.38
N ILE A 62 -17.80 22.42 22.59
CA ILE A 62 -19.04 22.36 23.38
C ILE A 62 -20.20 22.99 22.58
N SER A 63 -19.99 24.17 21.99
CA SER A 63 -21.03 24.86 21.21
C SER A 63 -21.45 24.11 19.94
N HIS A 64 -20.61 23.19 19.43
CA HIS A 64 -20.90 22.32 18.30
C HIS A 64 -21.37 20.91 18.71
N GLY A 65 -21.66 20.69 20.00
CA GLY A 65 -22.16 19.40 20.50
C GLY A 65 -21.09 18.35 20.77
N GLN A 66 -19.80 18.69 20.65
CA GLN A 66 -18.67 17.83 20.98
C GLN A 66 -18.17 18.17 22.38
N VAL A 67 -18.90 17.72 23.40
CA VAL A 67 -18.66 18.15 24.80
C VAL A 67 -17.47 17.41 25.43
N PHE A 68 -17.20 16.15 25.05
CA PHE A 68 -16.21 15.31 25.73
C PHE A 68 -14.96 15.10 24.87
N ASP A 69 -14.19 16.18 24.64
CA ASP A 69 -12.88 16.10 24.00
C ASP A 69 -11.74 16.32 25.01
N GLU A 70 -10.50 16.15 24.56
CA GLU A 70 -9.29 16.33 25.36
C GLU A 70 -9.15 17.77 25.89
N ASN A 71 -9.54 18.77 25.08
CA ASN A 71 -9.46 20.19 25.48
C ASN A 71 -10.45 20.49 26.60
N PHE A 72 -11.65 19.88 26.54
CA PHE A 72 -12.64 19.97 27.62
C PHE A 72 -12.11 19.39 28.93
N LEU A 73 -11.53 18.18 28.90
CA LEU A 73 -10.97 17.53 30.09
C LEU A 73 -9.89 18.39 30.73
N MET A 74 -8.96 18.92 29.90
CA MET A 74 -7.89 19.80 30.37
C MET A 74 -8.43 21.11 30.95
N MET A 75 -9.42 21.75 30.31
CA MET A 75 -10.05 22.95 30.80
C MET A 75 -10.72 22.71 32.17
N VAL A 76 -11.53 21.65 32.31
CA VAL A 76 -12.24 21.33 33.54
C VAL A 76 -11.27 21.01 34.68
N ALA A 77 -10.23 20.22 34.40
CA ALA A 77 -9.23 19.84 35.39
C ALA A 77 -8.44 21.06 35.91
N THR A 78 -8.00 21.96 35.00
CA THR A 78 -7.24 23.16 35.40
C THR A 78 -8.12 24.20 36.08
N PHE A 79 -9.39 24.35 35.67
CA PHE A 79 -10.34 25.21 36.41
C PHE A 79 -10.66 24.65 37.79
N GLY A 80 -10.78 23.32 37.92
CA GLY A 80 -10.91 22.66 39.21
C GLY A 80 -9.71 22.93 40.12
N ALA A 81 -8.48 22.85 39.61
CA ALA A 81 -7.27 23.19 40.35
C ALA A 81 -7.26 24.67 40.81
N PHE A 82 -7.68 25.62 39.95
CA PHE A 82 -7.87 27.01 40.37
C PHE A 82 -8.93 27.15 41.47
N GLY A 83 -10.02 26.37 41.41
CA GLY A 83 -11.09 26.36 42.39
C GLY A 83 -10.65 25.88 43.77
N VAL A 84 -9.73 24.92 43.85
CA VAL A 84 -9.15 24.42 45.11
C VAL A 84 -7.89 25.19 45.54
N LYS A 85 -7.55 26.28 44.83
CA LYS A 85 -6.41 27.18 45.10
C LYS A 85 -5.03 26.60 44.79
N GLU A 86 -4.96 25.50 44.01
CA GLU A 86 -3.72 24.93 43.51
C GLU A 86 -3.30 25.62 42.20
N TYR A 87 -2.99 26.93 42.30
CA TYR A 87 -2.73 27.78 41.12
C TYR A 87 -1.48 27.37 40.35
N SER A 88 -0.41 27.02 41.05
CA SER A 88 0.85 26.57 40.48
C SER A 88 0.66 25.27 39.71
N GLU A 89 -0.11 24.32 40.22
CA GLU A 89 -0.43 23.06 39.56
C GLU A 89 -1.22 23.30 38.26
N ALA A 90 -2.22 24.19 38.28
CA ALA A 90 -3.02 24.49 37.10
C ALA A 90 -2.17 25.03 35.92
N VAL A 91 -1.23 25.96 36.21
CA VAL A 91 -0.32 26.52 35.21
C VAL A 91 0.66 25.45 34.69
N ALA A 92 1.22 24.67 35.61
CA ALA A 92 2.17 23.63 35.27
C ALA A 92 1.55 22.55 34.36
N VAL A 93 0.36 22.07 34.72
CA VAL A 93 -0.39 21.09 33.90
C VAL A 93 -0.61 21.61 32.49
N MET A 94 -1.07 22.84 32.33
CA MET A 94 -1.30 23.46 31.05
C MET A 94 0.01 23.62 30.27
N LEU A 95 1.11 23.97 30.93
CA LEU A 95 2.44 24.10 30.35
C LEU A 95 2.95 22.75 29.80
N PHE A 96 2.93 21.71 30.65
CA PHE A 96 3.36 20.37 30.24
C PHE A 96 2.51 19.79 29.12
N TYR A 97 1.20 20.00 29.18
CA TYR A 97 0.30 19.59 28.11
C TYR A 97 0.66 20.24 26.77
N GLN A 98 0.91 21.55 26.74
CA GLN A 98 1.29 22.29 25.55
C GLN A 98 2.68 21.89 25.02
N VAL A 99 3.62 21.56 25.90
CA VAL A 99 4.93 20.98 25.51
C VAL A 99 4.69 19.61 24.82
N GLY A 100 3.85 18.79 25.42
CA GLY A 100 3.46 17.48 24.84
C GLY A 100 2.81 17.62 23.47
N GLU A 101 1.83 18.54 23.35
CA GLU A 101 1.15 18.79 22.07
C GLU A 101 2.11 19.32 20.99
N LEU A 102 3.04 20.20 21.36
CA LEU A 102 4.08 20.68 20.44
C LEU A 102 4.96 19.52 19.93
N PHE A 103 5.42 18.66 20.84
CA PHE A 103 6.25 17.51 20.48
C PHE A 103 5.50 16.51 19.59
N GLN A 104 4.25 16.20 19.93
CA GLN A 104 3.38 15.33 19.14
C GLN A 104 3.16 15.90 17.74
N ASN A 105 2.80 17.17 17.62
CA ASN A 105 2.58 17.84 16.33
C ASN A 105 3.87 17.89 15.49
N TYR A 106 5.03 18.04 16.12
CA TYR A 106 6.32 18.00 15.44
C TYR A 106 6.65 16.60 14.95
N ALA A 107 6.51 15.58 15.80
CA ALA A 107 6.80 14.19 15.46
C ALA A 107 5.88 13.63 14.36
N VAL A 108 4.56 13.90 14.47
CA VAL A 108 3.57 13.55 13.44
C VAL A 108 3.87 14.27 12.13
N GLY A 109 4.18 15.57 12.19
CA GLY A 109 4.54 16.35 11.00
C GLY A 109 5.79 15.83 10.33
N LYS A 110 6.83 15.49 11.09
CA LYS A 110 8.08 14.92 10.56
C LYS A 110 7.86 13.51 9.97
N SER A 111 7.04 12.69 10.60
CA SER A 111 6.71 11.36 10.06
C SER A 111 5.91 11.46 8.75
N ARG A 112 4.91 12.34 8.69
CA ARG A 112 4.16 12.60 7.43
C ARG A 112 5.09 13.18 6.35
N GLN A 113 5.96 14.09 6.69
CA GLN A 113 6.93 14.65 5.76
C GLN A 113 7.93 13.58 5.27
N SER A 114 8.40 12.68 6.14
CA SER A 114 9.25 11.57 5.71
C SER A 114 8.55 10.63 4.73
N ILE A 115 7.23 10.42 4.89
CA ILE A 115 6.41 9.64 3.95
C ILE A 115 6.26 10.45 2.64
N SER A 116 5.97 11.74 2.71
CA SER A 116 5.88 12.63 1.56
C SER A 116 7.23 12.77 0.82
N ASP A 117 8.34 12.87 1.56
CA ASP A 117 9.69 12.92 0.98
C ASP A 117 10.10 11.61 0.31
N MET A 118 9.63 10.47 0.83
CA MET A 118 9.76 9.15 0.18
C MET A 118 8.95 9.08 -1.11
N MET A 119 7.90 9.88 -1.19
CA MET A 119 6.98 10.00 -2.32
C MET A 119 7.22 11.28 -3.13
N ASN A 120 8.36 11.93 -2.94
CA ASN A 120 8.76 13.09 -3.73
C ASN A 120 9.17 12.66 -5.14
N ILE A 121 8.23 11.94 -5.79
CA ILE A 121 8.31 11.48 -7.18
C ILE A 121 7.69 12.50 -8.14
N CYS A 122 6.96 13.49 -7.62
CA CYS A 122 6.29 14.51 -8.43
C CYS A 122 7.32 15.47 -9.03
N PRO A 123 7.39 15.59 -10.34
CA PRO A 123 8.22 16.58 -11.02
C PRO A 123 7.68 17.99 -10.82
N GLU A 124 8.54 18.96 -10.61
CA GLU A 124 8.15 20.35 -10.39
C GLU A 124 7.89 21.11 -11.71
N TYR A 125 8.41 20.62 -12.84
CA TYR A 125 8.31 21.25 -14.16
C TYR A 125 8.53 20.24 -15.30
N ALA A 126 8.06 20.59 -16.48
CA ALA A 126 8.38 19.96 -17.77
C ALA A 126 9.15 20.94 -18.66
N ASN A 127 10.16 20.46 -19.41
CA ASN A 127 10.80 21.29 -20.43
C ASN A 127 10.17 20.98 -21.79
N ILE A 128 9.55 21.98 -22.43
CA ILE A 128 9.08 21.94 -23.82
C ILE A 128 10.03 22.72 -24.74
N GLU A 129 10.22 22.21 -25.95
CA GLU A 129 11.03 22.89 -26.98
C GLU A 129 10.11 23.58 -27.97
N GLU A 130 10.09 24.91 -27.94
CA GLU A 130 9.38 25.77 -28.91
C GLU A 130 10.39 26.62 -29.67
N ASP A 131 10.38 26.53 -30.98
CA ASP A 131 11.31 27.27 -31.87
C ASP A 131 12.80 27.16 -31.50
N GLY A 132 13.21 25.98 -30.97
CA GLY A 132 14.60 25.73 -30.54
C GLY A 132 14.96 26.32 -29.17
N VAL A 133 14.01 26.87 -28.44
CA VAL A 133 14.19 27.39 -27.08
C VAL A 133 13.51 26.44 -26.09
N LEU A 134 14.24 26.03 -25.03
CA LEU A 134 13.65 25.22 -23.95
C LEU A 134 12.95 26.14 -22.96
N THR A 135 11.66 25.96 -22.82
CA THR A 135 10.81 26.67 -21.85
C THR A 135 10.35 25.69 -20.76
N GLN A 136 10.47 26.12 -19.50
CA GLN A 136 9.92 25.36 -18.37
C GLN A 136 8.46 25.73 -18.15
N VAL A 137 7.59 24.72 -18.12
CA VAL A 137 6.15 24.85 -17.88
C VAL A 137 5.73 23.93 -16.74
N ASP A 138 4.57 24.20 -16.17
CA ASP A 138 3.94 23.28 -15.22
C ASP A 138 3.55 21.99 -15.95
N PRO A 139 3.79 20.80 -15.40
CA PRO A 139 3.34 19.55 -16.00
C PRO A 139 1.83 19.48 -16.28
N ASP A 140 1.01 20.19 -15.49
CA ASP A 140 -0.44 20.29 -15.70
C ASP A 140 -0.81 21.03 -17.01
N ASP A 141 0.06 21.90 -17.50
CA ASP A 141 -0.17 22.70 -18.71
C ASP A 141 0.29 21.98 -19.99
N VAL A 142 0.84 20.77 -19.91
CA VAL A 142 1.38 20.02 -21.06
C VAL A 142 0.31 19.15 -21.70
N GLU A 143 -0.03 19.43 -22.96
CA GLU A 143 -1.02 18.66 -23.72
C GLU A 143 -0.46 17.30 -24.20
N VAL A 144 -1.36 16.31 -24.34
CA VAL A 144 -1.03 14.99 -24.92
C VAL A 144 -0.55 15.16 -26.36
N GLY A 145 0.56 14.52 -26.69
CA GLY A 145 1.22 14.62 -28.00
C GLY A 145 2.36 15.64 -28.06
N THR A 146 2.52 16.50 -27.05
CA THR A 146 3.65 17.43 -26.93
C THR A 146 4.96 16.65 -26.74
N ILE A 147 6.06 17.19 -27.27
CA ILE A 147 7.40 16.63 -27.07
C ILE A 147 8.07 17.38 -25.93
N ILE A 148 8.39 16.65 -24.87
CA ILE A 148 9.15 17.14 -23.72
C ILE A 148 10.61 16.72 -23.82
N VAL A 149 11.51 17.54 -23.27
CA VAL A 149 12.95 17.29 -23.22
C VAL A 149 13.36 17.00 -21.78
N VAL A 150 13.89 15.81 -21.52
CA VAL A 150 14.32 15.40 -20.18
C VAL A 150 15.85 15.28 -20.17
N LYS A 151 16.50 16.12 -19.38
CA LYS A 151 17.97 16.16 -19.25
C LYS A 151 18.47 15.10 -18.26
N PRO A 152 19.75 14.74 -18.30
CA PRO A 152 20.36 13.87 -17.29
C PRO A 152 20.16 14.41 -15.87
N GLY A 153 19.73 13.54 -14.96
CA GLY A 153 19.43 13.89 -13.57
C GLY A 153 18.04 14.49 -13.33
N GLU A 154 17.30 14.82 -14.38
CA GLU A 154 15.91 15.33 -14.25
C GLU A 154 14.91 14.17 -14.08
N ARG A 155 13.83 14.44 -13.38
CA ARG A 155 12.69 13.53 -13.32
C ARG A 155 11.86 13.64 -14.58
N ILE A 156 11.35 12.50 -15.04
CA ILE A 156 10.42 12.43 -16.17
C ILE A 156 9.07 13.00 -15.71
N PRO A 157 8.59 14.10 -16.29
CA PRO A 157 7.40 14.78 -15.79
C PRO A 157 6.08 14.10 -16.16
N LEU A 158 6.01 13.44 -17.32
CA LEU A 158 4.79 12.87 -17.87
C LEU A 158 5.08 11.50 -18.50
N ASP A 159 4.07 10.63 -18.52
CA ASP A 159 4.15 9.33 -19.21
C ASP A 159 4.24 9.57 -20.73
N GLY A 160 5.08 8.80 -21.40
CA GLY A 160 5.25 8.98 -22.85
C GLY A 160 6.14 7.93 -23.51
N ILE A 161 6.38 8.14 -24.80
CA ILE A 161 7.22 7.29 -25.66
C ILE A 161 8.47 8.06 -26.04
N VAL A 162 9.63 7.45 -25.93
CA VAL A 162 10.91 8.04 -26.36
C VAL A 162 10.91 8.22 -27.88
N THR A 163 11.07 9.45 -28.34
CA THR A 163 11.16 9.79 -29.77
C THR A 163 12.57 10.03 -30.25
N GLU A 164 13.47 10.48 -29.35
CA GLU A 164 14.88 10.76 -29.68
C GLU A 164 15.76 10.49 -28.45
N GLY A 165 16.93 9.93 -28.69
CA GLY A 165 17.94 9.67 -27.67
C GLY A 165 17.91 8.25 -27.11
N THR A 166 18.90 7.94 -26.26
CA THR A 166 18.98 6.67 -25.51
C THR A 166 19.56 6.99 -24.14
N SER A 167 18.96 6.54 -23.07
CA SER A 167 19.43 6.79 -21.71
C SER A 167 19.20 5.60 -20.78
N MET A 168 19.83 5.66 -19.61
CA MET A 168 19.53 4.79 -18.48
C MET A 168 18.51 5.48 -17.60
N ILE A 169 17.40 4.83 -17.33
CA ILE A 169 16.31 5.37 -16.51
C ILE A 169 16.35 4.69 -15.15
N ASP A 170 16.52 5.49 -14.10
CA ASP A 170 16.42 5.03 -12.72
C ASP A 170 14.95 4.99 -12.29
N THR A 171 14.44 3.79 -12.07
CA THR A 171 13.07 3.52 -11.65
C THR A 171 12.95 3.29 -10.13
N ALA A 172 14.05 3.36 -9.38
CA ALA A 172 14.12 2.98 -7.97
C ALA A 172 13.09 3.72 -7.08
N ALA A 173 12.76 4.97 -7.42
CA ALA A 173 11.77 5.75 -6.68
C ALA A 173 10.34 5.19 -6.78
N LEU A 174 10.01 4.50 -7.87
CA LEU A 174 8.69 3.93 -8.15
C LEU A 174 8.65 2.43 -7.87
N THR A 175 9.63 1.69 -8.39
CA THR A 175 9.64 0.22 -8.34
C THR A 175 10.46 -0.32 -7.18
N GLY A 176 11.36 0.49 -6.59
CA GLY A 176 12.32 0.04 -5.59
C GLY A 176 13.50 -0.78 -6.17
N GLU A 177 13.59 -0.93 -7.50
CA GLU A 177 14.71 -1.59 -8.16
C GLU A 177 15.94 -0.68 -8.22
N SER A 178 17.09 -1.18 -7.79
CA SER A 178 18.34 -0.39 -7.78
C SER A 178 19.08 -0.40 -9.12
N VAL A 179 18.62 -1.19 -10.11
CA VAL A 179 19.28 -1.31 -11.40
C VAL A 179 18.56 -0.45 -12.43
N PRO A 180 19.22 0.59 -12.99
CA PRO A 180 18.61 1.41 -14.02
C PRO A 180 18.27 0.61 -15.30
N ARG A 181 17.12 0.88 -15.89
CA ARG A 181 16.65 0.29 -17.15
C ARG A 181 17.14 1.13 -18.33
N ARG A 182 17.63 0.47 -19.39
CA ARG A 182 17.94 1.16 -20.65
C ARG A 182 16.65 1.49 -21.40
N ALA A 183 16.50 2.74 -21.83
CA ALA A 183 15.41 3.21 -22.69
C ALA A 183 15.97 3.70 -24.04
N THR A 184 15.33 3.31 -25.12
CA THR A 184 15.67 3.64 -26.51
C THR A 184 14.45 4.19 -27.25
N VAL A 185 14.64 4.71 -28.45
CA VAL A 185 13.53 5.21 -29.28
C VAL A 185 12.47 4.13 -29.49
N GLY A 186 11.21 4.48 -29.21
CA GLY A 186 10.06 3.58 -29.25
C GLY A 186 9.68 2.97 -27.90
N ASP A 187 10.54 3.05 -26.87
CA ASP A 187 10.23 2.52 -25.55
C ASP A 187 9.30 3.46 -24.78
N GLU A 188 8.36 2.87 -24.05
CA GLU A 188 7.51 3.60 -23.10
C GLU A 188 8.29 3.91 -21.83
N ILE A 189 8.12 5.15 -21.35
CA ILE A 189 8.66 5.60 -20.07
C ILE A 189 7.55 6.22 -19.21
N ILE A 190 7.69 6.05 -17.91
CA ILE A 190 6.72 6.50 -16.92
C ILE A 190 7.22 7.72 -16.15
N SER A 191 6.30 8.61 -15.82
CA SER A 191 6.56 9.79 -15.00
C SER A 191 7.12 9.41 -13.61
N GLY A 192 7.92 10.30 -13.01
CA GLY A 192 8.53 10.10 -11.70
C GLY A 192 9.85 9.35 -11.68
N CYS A 193 10.22 8.62 -12.74
CA CYS A 193 11.56 8.06 -12.91
C CYS A 193 12.61 9.15 -13.15
N VAL A 194 13.88 8.86 -12.89
CA VAL A 194 14.98 9.80 -13.11
C VAL A 194 15.76 9.43 -14.36
N ASN A 195 15.93 10.39 -15.26
CA ASN A 195 16.77 10.21 -16.43
C ASN A 195 18.25 10.25 -16.04
N GLY A 196 19.01 9.22 -16.39
CA GLY A 196 20.40 9.04 -15.90
C GLY A 196 21.47 9.68 -16.77
N SER A 197 21.69 9.20 -17.98
CA SER A 197 22.94 9.39 -18.69
C SER A 197 22.92 10.39 -19.85
N SER A 198 21.82 10.55 -20.56
CA SER A 198 21.74 11.37 -21.77
C SER A 198 20.39 12.09 -21.84
N THR A 199 20.35 13.21 -22.58
CA THR A 199 19.08 13.89 -22.87
C THR A 199 18.24 13.02 -23.78
N ILE A 200 16.95 12.88 -23.44
CA ILE A 200 15.94 12.18 -24.24
C ILE A 200 14.79 13.12 -24.58
N LYS A 201 14.18 12.92 -25.76
CA LYS A 201 12.90 13.56 -26.10
C LYS A 201 11.79 12.54 -26.00
N VAL A 202 10.70 12.94 -25.38
CA VAL A 202 9.57 12.07 -25.06
C VAL A 202 8.30 12.70 -25.58
N LYS A 203 7.53 11.94 -26.35
CA LYS A 203 6.18 12.33 -26.76
C LYS A 203 5.20 11.92 -25.68
N VAL A 204 4.53 12.88 -25.10
CA VAL A 204 3.55 12.70 -24.02
C VAL A 204 2.36 11.89 -24.53
N THR A 205 1.99 10.85 -23.77
CA THR A 205 0.87 9.96 -24.08
C THR A 205 -0.33 10.13 -23.17
N LYS A 206 -0.13 10.68 -21.96
CA LYS A 206 -1.19 10.90 -20.96
C LYS A 206 -1.10 12.32 -20.41
N ALA A 207 -2.25 12.93 -20.07
CA ALA A 207 -2.29 14.18 -19.33
C ALA A 207 -1.71 13.97 -17.90
N PHE A 208 -1.29 15.05 -17.23
CA PHE A 208 -0.66 14.96 -15.91
C PHE A 208 -1.58 14.28 -14.87
N GLU A 209 -2.87 14.62 -14.85
CA GLU A 209 -3.86 14.00 -13.95
C GLU A 209 -3.97 12.47 -14.13
N ASP A 210 -3.75 11.98 -15.35
CA ASP A 210 -3.77 10.55 -15.71
C ASP A 210 -2.39 9.89 -15.67
N SER A 211 -1.34 10.65 -15.35
CA SER A 211 0.03 10.14 -15.28
C SER A 211 0.22 9.15 -14.14
N THR A 212 1.20 8.28 -14.29
CA THR A 212 1.55 7.28 -13.25
C THR A 212 1.84 7.95 -11.90
N VAL A 213 2.55 9.07 -11.90
CA VAL A 213 2.84 9.83 -10.67
C VAL A 213 1.59 10.40 -10.02
N ALA A 214 0.71 11.05 -10.78
CA ALA A 214 -0.52 11.64 -10.25
C ALA A 214 -1.42 10.57 -9.63
N ARG A 215 -1.58 9.42 -10.29
CA ARG A 215 -2.33 8.28 -9.75
C ARG A 215 -1.71 7.69 -8.47
N ILE A 216 -0.39 7.55 -8.42
CA ILE A 216 0.29 7.07 -7.21
C ILE A 216 0.03 8.04 -6.05
N LEU A 217 0.14 9.35 -6.27
CA LEU A 217 -0.12 10.36 -5.25
C LEU A 217 -1.57 10.31 -4.76
N GLU A 218 -2.53 10.22 -5.67
CA GLU A 218 -3.94 10.06 -5.34
C GLU A 218 -4.21 8.80 -4.50
N LEU A 219 -3.66 7.66 -4.90
CA LEU A 219 -3.82 6.39 -4.18
C LEU A 219 -3.28 6.47 -2.76
N VAL A 220 -2.17 7.16 -2.55
CA VAL A 220 -1.58 7.32 -1.22
C VAL A 220 -2.33 8.36 -0.39
N GLU A 221 -2.75 9.45 -0.97
CA GLU A 221 -3.58 10.46 -0.31
C GLU A 221 -4.91 9.84 0.16
N ASN A 222 -5.55 9.04 -0.69
CA ASN A 222 -6.77 8.32 -0.39
C ASN A 222 -6.56 7.13 0.56
N ALA A 223 -5.35 6.57 0.67
CA ALA A 223 -5.03 5.48 1.59
C ALA A 223 -5.32 5.85 3.07
N SER A 224 -5.28 7.14 3.40
CA SER A 224 -5.63 7.62 4.74
C SER A 224 -7.14 7.56 5.06
N SER A 225 -7.99 7.41 4.06
CA SER A 225 -9.45 7.39 4.22
C SER A 225 -9.99 6.04 4.67
N LYS A 226 -9.35 4.92 4.27
CA LYS A 226 -9.76 3.56 4.61
C LYS A 226 -9.06 3.06 5.87
N LYS A 227 -9.69 3.26 7.03
CA LYS A 227 -9.14 2.98 8.36
C LYS A 227 -9.19 1.50 8.72
N ALA A 228 -8.10 0.99 9.32
CA ALA A 228 -8.01 -0.34 9.91
C ALA A 228 -9.07 -0.57 11.00
N LYS A 229 -9.43 -1.85 11.26
CA LYS A 229 -10.38 -2.22 12.32
C LYS A 229 -9.88 -1.72 13.67
N VAL A 230 -8.57 -1.82 13.94
CA VAL A 230 -7.95 -1.32 15.17
C VAL A 230 -8.08 0.20 15.28
N GLU A 231 -7.89 0.97 14.21
CA GLU A 231 -8.10 2.43 14.20
C GLU A 231 -9.56 2.80 14.46
N ASN A 232 -10.49 2.08 13.84
CA ASN A 232 -11.93 2.25 14.08
C ASN A 232 -12.31 1.91 15.52
N PHE A 233 -11.69 0.85 16.09
CA PHE A 233 -11.89 0.48 17.49
C PHE A 233 -11.40 1.61 18.42
N ILE A 234 -10.19 2.16 18.20
CA ILE A 234 -9.66 3.26 19.02
C ILE A 234 -10.56 4.51 18.95
N THR A 235 -11.01 4.87 17.75
CA THR A 235 -11.94 6.00 17.57
C THR A 235 -13.26 5.78 18.32
N ARG A 236 -13.81 4.56 18.24
CA ARG A 236 -15.04 4.19 18.94
C ARG A 236 -14.82 4.12 20.45
N PHE A 237 -13.69 3.54 20.88
CA PHE A 237 -13.30 3.49 22.30
C PHE A 237 -13.22 4.89 22.90
N ALA A 238 -12.52 5.83 22.27
CA ALA A 238 -12.41 7.20 22.73
C ALA A 238 -13.78 7.87 22.92
N LYS A 239 -14.72 7.63 21.99
CA LYS A 239 -16.09 8.19 22.06
C LYS A 239 -16.88 7.73 23.28
N TYR A 240 -16.71 6.50 23.75
CA TYR A 240 -17.41 5.98 24.93
C TYR A 240 -16.59 6.14 26.21
N TYR A 241 -15.28 6.04 26.11
CA TYR A 241 -14.37 6.11 27.25
C TYR A 241 -14.42 7.47 27.94
N THR A 242 -14.37 8.58 27.19
CA THR A 242 -14.32 9.93 27.76
C THR A 242 -15.56 10.29 28.59
N PRO A 243 -16.81 10.04 28.16
CA PRO A 243 -17.98 10.22 29.02
C PRO A 243 -17.95 9.38 30.30
N VAL A 244 -17.56 8.10 30.21
CA VAL A 244 -17.48 7.19 31.38
C VAL A 244 -16.49 7.73 32.41
N VAL A 245 -15.34 8.16 31.95
CA VAL A 245 -14.30 8.73 32.82
C VAL A 245 -14.76 10.04 33.44
N THR A 246 -15.41 10.92 32.68
CA THR A 246 -15.94 12.19 33.20
C THR A 246 -16.98 11.94 34.30
N ILE A 247 -17.90 10.99 34.09
CA ILE A 247 -18.87 10.58 35.12
C ILE A 247 -18.15 10.01 36.35
N GLY A 248 -17.13 9.17 36.14
CA GLY A 248 -16.30 8.61 37.21
C GLY A 248 -15.60 9.68 38.03
N ALA A 249 -15.06 10.74 37.39
CA ALA A 249 -14.46 11.87 38.05
C ALA A 249 -15.48 12.67 38.91
N VAL A 250 -16.67 12.89 38.37
CA VAL A 250 -17.76 13.55 39.12
C VAL A 250 -18.15 12.72 40.35
N ILE A 251 -18.28 11.39 40.18
CA ILE A 251 -18.56 10.50 41.32
C ILE A 251 -17.42 10.57 42.34
N LEU A 252 -16.15 10.56 41.90
CA LEU A 252 -14.98 10.67 42.79
C LEU A 252 -14.92 12.01 43.53
N ALA A 253 -15.35 13.08 42.89
CA ALA A 253 -15.39 14.41 43.51
C ALA A 253 -16.49 14.54 44.58
N ILE A 254 -17.63 13.87 44.41
CA ILE A 254 -18.83 14.09 45.22
C ILE A 254 -19.07 12.97 46.26
N LEU A 255 -18.98 11.70 45.85
CA LEU A 255 -19.43 10.58 46.69
C LEU A 255 -18.52 10.30 47.90
N PRO A 256 -17.18 10.26 47.75
CA PRO A 256 -16.31 9.97 48.90
C PRO A 256 -16.36 11.05 50.00
N PRO A 257 -16.34 12.39 49.73
CA PRO A 257 -16.46 13.38 50.82
C PRO A 257 -17.81 13.31 51.56
N LEU A 258 -18.88 12.85 50.86
CA LEU A 258 -20.19 12.65 51.49
C LEU A 258 -20.25 11.43 52.41
N ILE A 259 -19.54 10.34 52.05
CA ILE A 259 -19.62 9.05 52.78
C ILE A 259 -18.51 8.92 53.83
N LEU A 260 -17.27 9.27 53.46
CA LEU A 260 -16.08 9.02 54.27
C LEU A 260 -15.73 10.25 55.13
N GLY A 261 -16.35 11.41 54.87
CA GLY A 261 -15.89 12.67 55.40
C GLY A 261 -14.54 13.08 54.79
N GLY A 262 -14.07 14.29 55.09
CA GLY A 262 -12.79 14.80 54.60
C GLY A 262 -12.94 16.08 53.80
N GLY A 263 -11.81 16.68 53.40
CA GLY A 263 -11.80 17.96 52.67
C GLY A 263 -12.33 17.79 51.25
N TRP A 264 -13.34 18.57 50.89
CA TRP A 264 -13.82 18.60 49.50
C TRP A 264 -12.71 18.94 48.50
N ALA A 265 -11.75 19.76 48.91
CA ALA A 265 -10.63 20.19 48.09
C ALA A 265 -9.79 18.98 47.65
N ASP A 266 -9.46 18.07 48.55
CA ASP A 266 -8.63 16.88 48.26
C ASP A 266 -9.30 15.94 47.26
N TRP A 267 -10.62 15.71 47.40
CA TRP A 267 -11.36 14.84 46.49
C TRP A 267 -11.59 15.50 45.13
N ILE A 268 -11.79 16.81 45.07
CA ILE A 268 -11.84 17.55 43.80
C ILE A 268 -10.48 17.50 43.09
N GLN A 269 -9.37 17.68 43.82
CA GLN A 269 -8.03 17.56 43.27
C GLN A 269 -7.78 16.15 42.69
N ARG A 270 -8.13 15.09 43.43
CA ARG A 270 -8.05 13.70 42.92
C ARG A 270 -8.90 13.49 41.66
N ALA A 271 -10.10 14.05 41.62
CA ALA A 271 -10.96 14.01 40.45
C ALA A 271 -10.35 14.75 39.24
N CYS A 272 -9.71 15.89 39.48
CA CYS A 272 -8.97 16.64 38.45
C CYS A 272 -7.77 15.83 37.92
N ILE A 273 -6.99 15.20 38.79
CA ILE A 273 -5.90 14.29 38.44
C ILE A 273 -6.43 13.14 37.61
N PHE A 274 -7.53 12.51 38.03
CA PHE A 274 -8.19 11.42 37.33
C PHE A 274 -8.62 11.82 35.89
N LEU A 275 -9.16 13.05 35.71
CA LEU A 275 -9.53 13.58 34.39
C LEU A 275 -8.31 13.78 33.48
N VAL A 276 -7.24 14.35 33.99
CA VAL A 276 -6.01 14.62 33.24
C VAL A 276 -5.39 13.33 32.71
N ILE A 277 -5.25 12.30 33.58
CA ILE A 277 -4.67 10.99 33.19
C ILE A 277 -5.52 10.28 32.14
N SER A 278 -6.80 10.56 32.11
CA SER A 278 -7.76 9.79 31.30
C SER A 278 -7.74 10.11 29.80
N CYS A 279 -6.96 11.09 29.33
CA CYS A 279 -6.85 11.35 27.88
C CYS A 279 -6.22 10.16 27.12
N PRO A 280 -6.87 9.56 26.12
CA PRO A 280 -6.29 8.47 25.33
C PRO A 280 -5.30 8.96 24.25
N CYS A 281 -4.63 10.10 24.46
CA CYS A 281 -3.82 10.83 23.48
C CYS A 281 -2.75 9.92 22.80
N ALA A 282 -2.05 9.12 23.59
CA ALA A 282 -1.04 8.19 23.10
C ALA A 282 -1.59 7.19 22.07
N LEU A 283 -2.81 6.67 22.30
CA LEU A 283 -3.44 5.69 21.41
C LEU A 283 -3.94 6.32 20.11
N VAL A 284 -4.62 7.47 20.24
CA VAL A 284 -5.22 8.19 19.11
C VAL A 284 -4.18 8.63 18.09
N ILE A 285 -2.94 8.90 18.55
CA ILE A 285 -1.86 9.37 17.68
C ILE A 285 -0.95 8.22 17.20
N SER A 286 -0.52 7.35 18.11
CA SER A 286 0.50 6.33 17.78
C SER A 286 -0.01 5.22 16.86
N VAL A 287 -1.31 4.90 16.93
CA VAL A 287 -1.88 3.81 16.12
C VAL A 287 -1.95 4.20 14.64
N PRO A 288 -2.59 5.32 14.24
CA PRO A 288 -2.54 5.76 12.84
C PRO A 288 -1.11 5.98 12.35
N LEU A 289 -0.24 6.56 13.18
CA LEU A 289 1.16 6.80 12.82
C LEU A 289 1.90 5.49 12.51
N GLY A 290 1.62 4.43 13.26
CA GLY A 290 2.17 3.10 13.01
C GLY A 290 1.74 2.54 11.65
N PHE A 291 0.46 2.63 11.31
CA PHE A 291 -0.04 2.20 9.99
C PHE A 291 0.50 3.06 8.85
N PHE A 292 0.54 4.37 8.99
CA PHE A 292 1.16 5.25 7.99
C PHE A 292 2.63 4.90 7.75
N GLY A 293 3.37 4.59 8.83
CA GLY A 293 4.75 4.13 8.71
C GLY A 293 4.87 2.81 7.95
N GLY A 294 3.93 1.86 8.18
CA GLY A 294 3.87 0.59 7.45
C GLY A 294 3.53 0.76 5.97
N ILE A 295 2.57 1.63 5.64
CA ILE A 295 2.24 1.99 4.24
C ILE A 295 3.45 2.63 3.55
N GLY A 296 4.11 3.59 4.20
CA GLY A 296 5.32 4.21 3.66
C GLY A 296 6.49 3.23 3.49
N ALA A 297 6.63 2.26 4.40
CA ALA A 297 7.62 1.19 4.27
C ALA A 297 7.33 0.26 3.08
N SER A 298 6.05 -0.03 2.80
CA SER A 298 5.62 -0.82 1.64
C SER A 298 5.88 -0.06 0.34
N SER A 299 5.58 1.24 0.31
CA SER A 299 5.84 2.09 -0.86
C SER A 299 7.33 2.14 -1.24
N LYS A 300 8.25 2.16 -0.25
CA LYS A 300 9.70 2.12 -0.50
C LYS A 300 10.19 0.90 -1.28
N ILE A 301 9.49 -0.22 -1.18
CA ILE A 301 9.81 -1.44 -1.91
C ILE A 301 8.97 -1.61 -3.18
N GLY A 302 8.28 -0.54 -3.63
CA GLY A 302 7.46 -0.55 -4.83
C GLY A 302 6.09 -1.22 -4.65
N ILE A 303 5.52 -1.22 -3.44
CA ILE A 303 4.17 -1.73 -3.17
C ILE A 303 3.28 -0.62 -2.68
N LEU A 304 2.24 -0.31 -3.41
CA LEU A 304 1.21 0.65 -3.02
C LEU A 304 0.08 -0.04 -2.26
N VAL A 305 -0.21 0.43 -1.06
CA VAL A 305 -1.30 -0.08 -0.21
C VAL A 305 -2.35 1.01 -0.06
N LYS A 306 -3.57 0.79 -0.54
CA LYS A 306 -4.66 1.77 -0.60
C LYS A 306 -5.38 2.04 0.73
N GLY A 307 -4.89 1.49 1.84
CA GLY A 307 -5.50 1.74 3.15
C GLY A 307 -4.89 0.94 4.28
N SER A 308 -5.00 1.47 5.50
CA SER A 308 -4.51 0.79 6.70
C SER A 308 -5.29 -0.51 7.00
N ASN A 309 -6.57 -0.58 6.61
CA ASN A 309 -7.37 -1.80 6.69
C ASN A 309 -6.81 -2.95 5.84
N TYR A 310 -6.23 -2.65 4.68
CA TYR A 310 -5.61 -3.65 3.82
C TYR A 310 -4.27 -4.13 4.38
N LEU A 311 -3.48 -3.21 4.97
CA LEU A 311 -2.25 -3.60 5.65
C LEU A 311 -2.55 -4.50 6.88
N GLU A 312 -3.64 -4.22 7.61
CA GLU A 312 -4.13 -5.09 8.70
C GLU A 312 -4.54 -6.46 8.16
N ALA A 313 -5.30 -6.51 7.05
CA ALA A 313 -5.73 -7.75 6.42
C ALA A 313 -4.54 -8.60 5.93
N VAL A 314 -3.49 -7.98 5.32
CA VAL A 314 -2.25 -8.67 4.91
C VAL A 314 -1.54 -9.31 6.11
N ALA A 315 -1.54 -8.68 7.28
CA ALA A 315 -0.94 -9.27 8.47
C ALA A 315 -1.66 -10.57 8.92
N GLU A 316 -2.97 -10.67 8.63
CA GLU A 316 -3.84 -11.81 8.93
C GLU A 316 -3.95 -12.80 7.74
N MET A 317 -3.28 -12.54 6.63
CA MET A 317 -3.36 -13.37 5.42
C MET A 317 -2.82 -14.78 5.66
N THR A 318 -3.66 -15.77 5.33
CA THR A 318 -3.34 -17.19 5.44
C THR A 318 -3.45 -17.95 4.13
N THR A 319 -4.28 -17.45 3.20
CA THR A 319 -4.49 -18.04 1.88
C THR A 319 -4.16 -17.01 0.80
N ILE A 320 -3.43 -17.44 -0.22
CA ILE A 320 -3.15 -16.63 -1.38
C ILE A 320 -3.52 -17.39 -2.65
N VAL A 321 -4.27 -16.72 -3.51
CA VAL A 321 -4.78 -17.25 -4.77
C VAL A 321 -4.15 -16.47 -5.90
N PHE A 322 -3.57 -17.14 -6.87
CA PHE A 322 -2.93 -16.53 -8.02
C PHE A 322 -3.72 -16.81 -9.29
N ASP A 323 -3.86 -15.82 -10.13
CA ASP A 323 -4.04 -16.11 -11.56
C ASP A 323 -2.74 -16.68 -12.14
N LYS A 324 -2.84 -17.50 -13.19
CA LYS A 324 -1.65 -18.06 -13.84
C LYS A 324 -1.02 -17.05 -14.78
N THR A 325 -1.78 -16.62 -15.79
CA THR A 325 -1.28 -15.87 -16.96
C THR A 325 -0.98 -14.41 -16.56
N GLY A 326 0.18 -13.88 -16.96
CA GLY A 326 0.58 -12.52 -16.61
C GLY A 326 1.04 -12.35 -15.15
N THR A 327 0.63 -13.24 -14.23
CA THR A 327 0.94 -13.19 -12.80
C THR A 327 2.10 -14.13 -12.44
N LEU A 328 1.90 -15.44 -12.53
CA LEU A 328 2.95 -16.46 -12.28
C LEU A 328 3.81 -16.70 -13.53
N THR A 329 3.26 -16.43 -14.69
CA THR A 329 3.88 -16.56 -16.00
C THR A 329 3.99 -15.20 -16.69
N LYS A 330 4.80 -15.12 -17.74
CA LYS A 330 5.05 -13.86 -18.46
C LYS A 330 3.89 -13.45 -19.39
N GLY A 331 2.95 -14.37 -19.68
CA GLY A 331 1.96 -14.20 -20.75
C GLY A 331 2.59 -14.32 -22.15
N GLU A 332 3.84 -14.74 -22.23
CA GLU A 332 4.57 -14.95 -23.47
C GLU A 332 4.55 -16.42 -23.84
N PHE A 333 3.90 -16.73 -24.94
CA PHE A 333 3.87 -18.06 -25.46
C PHE A 333 5.19 -18.38 -26.17
N LYS A 334 5.80 -19.53 -25.84
CA LYS A 334 7.01 -20.03 -26.50
C LYS A 334 6.84 -21.49 -26.93
N VAL A 335 7.42 -21.82 -28.06
CA VAL A 335 7.51 -23.22 -28.49
C VAL A 335 8.39 -23.97 -27.49
N SER A 336 7.78 -24.89 -26.74
CA SER A 336 8.47 -25.72 -25.75
C SER A 336 8.94 -27.05 -26.33
N GLU A 337 8.21 -27.59 -27.31
CA GLU A 337 8.54 -28.88 -27.90
C GLU A 337 8.08 -28.95 -29.36
N VAL A 338 8.91 -29.59 -30.22
CA VAL A 338 8.58 -29.92 -31.62
C VAL A 338 8.74 -31.43 -31.77
N GLN A 339 7.62 -32.12 -31.96
CA GLN A 339 7.56 -33.58 -32.08
C GLN A 339 7.11 -33.99 -33.51
N PRO A 340 8.03 -34.39 -34.38
CA PRO A 340 7.67 -35.02 -35.65
C PRO A 340 6.93 -36.36 -35.45
N SER A 341 6.04 -36.70 -36.36
CA SER A 341 5.34 -37.99 -36.34
C SER A 341 6.32 -39.15 -36.42
N ALA A 342 6.10 -40.17 -35.58
CA ALA A 342 6.90 -41.41 -35.60
C ALA A 342 6.50 -42.38 -36.72
N ASP A 343 5.55 -42.01 -37.59
CA ASP A 343 5.12 -42.85 -38.69
C ASP A 343 6.28 -43.05 -39.69
N LYS A 344 6.50 -44.31 -40.13
CA LYS A 344 7.56 -44.67 -41.09
C LYS A 344 7.43 -43.97 -42.44
N ASN A 345 6.24 -43.49 -42.77
CA ASN A 345 5.97 -42.75 -44.00
C ASN A 345 6.24 -41.24 -43.84
N ASN A 346 6.49 -40.75 -42.64
CA ASN A 346 6.82 -39.34 -42.38
C ASN A 346 8.34 -39.13 -42.50
N THR A 347 8.77 -38.31 -43.46
CA THR A 347 10.18 -37.93 -43.66
C THR A 347 10.49 -36.55 -43.06
N ILE A 348 9.50 -35.88 -42.44
CA ILE A 348 9.60 -34.50 -41.94
C ILE A 348 10.34 -34.49 -40.60
N GLY A 349 11.45 -33.79 -40.55
CA GLY A 349 12.24 -33.59 -39.33
C GLY A 349 11.73 -32.41 -38.48
N LYS A 350 12.34 -32.20 -37.30
CA LYS A 350 11.95 -31.12 -36.39
C LYS A 350 12.06 -29.73 -37.02
N GLU A 351 13.14 -29.44 -37.73
CA GLU A 351 13.34 -28.15 -38.39
C GLU A 351 12.34 -27.88 -39.50
N GLU A 352 12.08 -28.91 -40.34
CA GLU A 352 11.10 -28.82 -41.44
C GLU A 352 9.67 -28.70 -40.91
N LEU A 353 9.33 -29.39 -39.80
CA LEU A 353 8.02 -29.28 -39.16
C LEU A 353 7.78 -27.86 -38.62
N LEU A 354 8.80 -27.27 -38.00
CA LEU A 354 8.73 -25.90 -37.50
C LEU A 354 8.68 -24.88 -38.64
N GLU A 355 9.42 -25.11 -39.74
CA GLU A 355 9.35 -24.30 -40.95
C GLU A 355 7.95 -24.30 -41.55
N ILE A 356 7.37 -25.48 -41.76
CA ILE A 356 6.01 -25.62 -42.32
C ILE A 356 5.01 -24.88 -41.44
N ALA A 357 5.10 -25.04 -40.12
CA ALA A 357 4.20 -24.34 -39.18
C ALA A 357 4.39 -22.82 -39.22
N ALA A 358 5.63 -22.32 -39.29
CA ALA A 358 5.92 -20.89 -39.38
C ALA A 358 5.37 -20.26 -40.67
N TYR A 359 5.48 -20.94 -41.81
CA TYR A 359 4.89 -20.50 -43.07
C TYR A 359 3.36 -20.52 -43.02
N GLY A 360 2.75 -21.59 -42.47
CA GLY A 360 1.30 -21.73 -42.36
C GLY A 360 0.67 -20.65 -41.45
N GLU A 361 1.35 -20.27 -40.39
CA GLU A 361 0.95 -19.19 -39.47
C GLU A 361 1.44 -17.79 -39.91
N GLY A 362 1.99 -17.68 -41.12
CA GLY A 362 2.64 -16.47 -41.62
C GLY A 362 1.73 -15.25 -41.71
N TYR A 363 0.44 -15.42 -41.97
CA TYR A 363 -0.57 -14.36 -42.06
C TYR A 363 -1.37 -14.16 -40.75
N SER A 364 -1.22 -15.06 -39.78
CA SER A 364 -1.95 -14.98 -38.52
C SER A 364 -1.29 -14.02 -37.54
N ASN A 365 -2.11 -13.17 -36.89
CA ASN A 365 -1.67 -12.29 -35.80
C ASN A 365 -1.88 -12.90 -34.40
N HIS A 366 -2.24 -14.18 -34.36
CA HIS A 366 -2.46 -14.88 -33.10
C HIS A 366 -1.15 -15.01 -32.29
N PRO A 367 -1.15 -14.86 -30.93
CA PRO A 367 0.07 -15.03 -30.11
C PRO A 367 0.80 -16.36 -30.33
N ILE A 368 0.07 -17.43 -30.58
CA ILE A 368 0.59 -18.76 -30.94
C ILE A 368 1.38 -18.71 -32.26
N ALA A 369 0.85 -18.04 -33.28
CA ALA A 369 1.50 -17.84 -34.54
C ALA A 369 2.83 -17.08 -34.42
N ASN A 370 2.81 -16.00 -33.59
CA ASN A 370 4.01 -15.22 -33.29
C ASN A 370 5.10 -16.11 -32.68
N SER A 371 4.73 -16.93 -31.67
CA SER A 371 5.70 -17.81 -31.00
C SER A 371 6.30 -18.86 -31.91
N ILE A 372 5.55 -19.40 -32.88
CA ILE A 372 6.05 -20.34 -33.88
C ILE A 372 7.02 -19.63 -34.81
N ARG A 373 6.68 -18.42 -35.30
CA ARG A 373 7.57 -17.63 -36.18
C ARG A 373 8.87 -17.23 -35.48
N GLU A 374 8.79 -16.80 -34.21
CA GLU A 374 9.97 -16.49 -33.41
C GLU A 374 10.87 -17.72 -33.21
N ALA A 375 10.28 -18.87 -32.91
CA ALA A 375 11.03 -20.11 -32.76
C ALA A 375 11.73 -20.52 -34.05
N TYR A 376 11.11 -20.29 -35.22
CA TYR A 376 11.73 -20.54 -36.53
C TYR A 376 12.90 -19.57 -36.77
N GLY A 377 12.78 -18.30 -36.41
CA GLY A 377 13.87 -17.29 -36.37
C GLY A 377 14.46 -16.89 -37.72
N LYS A 378 13.85 -17.32 -38.85
CA LYS A 378 14.28 -16.95 -40.20
C LYS A 378 13.23 -16.10 -40.90
N THR A 379 13.66 -15.26 -41.84
CA THR A 379 12.75 -14.44 -42.65
C THR A 379 11.87 -15.33 -43.53
N LEU A 380 10.55 -15.12 -43.46
CA LEU A 380 9.59 -15.87 -44.27
C LEU A 380 9.42 -15.22 -45.65
N SER A 381 9.54 -16.00 -46.71
CA SER A 381 9.17 -15.61 -48.09
C SER A 381 7.73 -16.06 -48.33
N MET A 382 6.78 -15.13 -48.17
CA MET A 382 5.34 -15.43 -48.24
C MET A 382 4.87 -15.83 -49.64
N GLU A 383 5.72 -15.72 -50.68
CA GLU A 383 5.45 -16.21 -52.05
C GLU A 383 5.28 -17.74 -52.09
N ARG A 384 5.79 -18.46 -51.11
CA ARG A 384 5.66 -19.92 -50.96
C ARG A 384 4.27 -20.35 -50.47
N VAL A 385 3.48 -19.42 -49.91
CA VAL A 385 2.18 -19.69 -49.29
C VAL A 385 1.06 -19.21 -50.19
N THR A 386 0.12 -20.11 -50.50
CA THR A 386 -1.06 -19.79 -51.33
C THR A 386 -2.34 -20.34 -50.68
N ASP A 387 -3.47 -19.73 -51.03
CA ASP A 387 -4.82 -20.21 -50.66
C ASP A 387 -4.99 -20.47 -49.17
N THR A 388 -4.65 -19.46 -48.34
CA THR A 388 -4.77 -19.57 -46.88
C THR A 388 -6.20 -19.30 -46.45
N GLU A 389 -6.80 -20.23 -45.71
CA GLU A 389 -8.13 -20.17 -45.13
C GLU A 389 -8.04 -20.41 -43.61
N GLU A 390 -8.56 -19.47 -42.81
CA GLU A 390 -8.69 -19.66 -41.37
C GLU A 390 -10.02 -20.35 -41.06
N ILE A 391 -9.95 -21.50 -40.41
CA ILE A 391 -11.10 -22.28 -39.96
C ILE A 391 -11.38 -21.92 -38.52
N ALA A 392 -12.38 -21.09 -38.30
CA ALA A 392 -12.69 -20.52 -36.99
C ALA A 392 -12.79 -21.56 -35.86
N GLY A 393 -11.97 -21.39 -34.82
CA GLY A 393 -11.92 -22.29 -33.66
C GLY A 393 -11.23 -23.64 -33.89
N HIS A 394 -10.69 -23.89 -35.09
CA HIS A 394 -10.04 -25.14 -35.44
C HIS A 394 -8.58 -24.96 -35.84
N GLY A 395 -8.26 -23.95 -36.68
CA GLY A 395 -6.90 -23.72 -37.18
C GLY A 395 -6.87 -23.15 -38.59
N ILE A 396 -5.84 -23.48 -39.34
CA ILE A 396 -5.54 -22.94 -40.67
C ILE A 396 -5.39 -24.06 -41.68
N HIS A 397 -5.94 -23.83 -42.87
CA HIS A 397 -5.70 -24.61 -44.07
C HIS A 397 -4.97 -23.74 -45.08
N THR A 398 -3.90 -24.25 -45.68
CA THR A 398 -3.08 -23.49 -46.64
C THR A 398 -2.26 -24.42 -47.55
N PHE A 399 -1.70 -23.85 -48.60
CA PHE A 399 -0.74 -24.57 -49.46
C PHE A 399 0.64 -23.92 -49.31
N ILE A 400 1.66 -24.73 -49.06
CA ILE A 400 3.07 -24.33 -48.96
C ILE A 400 3.89 -25.10 -49.96
N ASP A 401 4.50 -24.39 -50.90
CA ASP A 401 5.22 -25.01 -52.06
C ASP A 401 4.39 -26.07 -52.78
N GLY A 402 3.08 -25.87 -52.93
CA GLY A 402 2.14 -26.77 -53.55
C GLY A 402 1.75 -28.00 -52.70
N ARG A 403 2.22 -28.11 -51.45
CA ARG A 403 1.78 -29.11 -50.47
C ARG A 403 0.58 -28.59 -49.71
N GLU A 404 -0.47 -29.36 -49.60
CA GLU A 404 -1.62 -29.07 -48.77
C GLU A 404 -1.26 -29.20 -47.27
N VAL A 405 -1.52 -28.21 -46.46
CA VAL A 405 -1.12 -28.15 -45.05
C VAL A 405 -2.31 -27.75 -44.17
N TYR A 406 -2.54 -28.53 -43.13
CA TYR A 406 -3.47 -28.23 -42.04
C TYR A 406 -2.70 -28.01 -40.76
N LEU A 407 -2.96 -26.85 -40.09
CA LEU A 407 -2.38 -26.50 -38.80
C LEU A 407 -3.50 -26.15 -37.83
N GLY A 408 -3.57 -26.80 -36.69
CA GLY A 408 -4.60 -26.46 -35.71
C GLY A 408 -4.72 -27.44 -34.55
N ASN A 409 -5.86 -27.41 -33.90
CA ASN A 409 -6.15 -28.27 -32.76
C ASN A 409 -6.58 -29.69 -33.20
N ALA A 410 -6.79 -30.58 -32.21
CA ALA A 410 -7.26 -31.94 -32.46
C ALA A 410 -8.57 -32.00 -33.25
N LYS A 411 -9.49 -31.03 -33.03
CA LYS A 411 -10.78 -30.97 -33.74
C LYS A 411 -10.60 -30.77 -35.27
N LEU A 412 -9.55 -30.04 -35.67
CA LEU A 412 -9.22 -29.88 -37.08
C LEU A 412 -8.80 -31.21 -37.70
N MET A 413 -7.96 -31.96 -37.01
CA MET A 413 -7.52 -33.28 -37.46
C MET A 413 -8.70 -34.25 -37.60
N ASP A 414 -9.58 -34.27 -36.61
CA ASP A 414 -10.82 -35.07 -36.60
C ASP A 414 -11.74 -34.67 -37.76
N ALA A 415 -11.96 -33.37 -37.99
CA ALA A 415 -12.83 -32.84 -39.04
C ALA A 415 -12.33 -33.20 -40.44
N GLN A 416 -11.00 -33.31 -40.62
CA GLN A 416 -10.36 -33.70 -41.89
C GLN A 416 -10.09 -35.21 -42.00
N ASN A 417 -10.56 -36.02 -41.01
CA ASN A 417 -10.31 -37.46 -40.93
C ASN A 417 -8.83 -37.83 -40.98
N ILE A 418 -7.95 -37.00 -40.43
CA ILE A 418 -6.51 -37.24 -40.36
C ILE A 418 -6.21 -37.99 -39.06
N ALA A 419 -5.65 -39.20 -39.19
CA ALA A 419 -5.20 -39.96 -38.02
C ALA A 419 -3.96 -39.30 -37.43
N TYR A 420 -4.01 -38.93 -36.14
CA TYR A 420 -2.91 -38.28 -35.44
C TYR A 420 -2.60 -39.00 -34.13
N THR A 421 -1.42 -38.73 -33.59
CA THR A 421 -1.04 -39.18 -32.24
C THR A 421 -1.29 -38.05 -31.25
N GLU A 422 -2.16 -38.29 -30.28
CA GLU A 422 -2.46 -37.30 -29.23
C GLU A 422 -1.19 -36.98 -28.43
N ASN A 423 -0.82 -35.72 -28.41
CA ASN A 423 0.26 -35.24 -27.57
C ASN A 423 -0.28 -34.85 -26.19
N LYS A 424 0.22 -35.52 -25.14
CA LYS A 424 -0.18 -35.33 -23.74
C LYS A 424 0.72 -34.35 -22.97
N THR A 425 1.68 -33.73 -23.66
CA THR A 425 2.57 -32.74 -23.03
C THR A 425 1.77 -31.52 -22.59
N ALA A 426 2.14 -30.97 -21.47
CA ALA A 426 1.50 -29.79 -20.93
C ALA A 426 1.72 -28.57 -21.84
N GLY A 427 0.64 -27.95 -22.32
CA GLY A 427 0.67 -26.78 -23.20
C GLY A 427 -0.44 -26.77 -24.23
N THR A 428 -0.44 -25.74 -25.08
CA THR A 428 -1.29 -25.69 -26.27
C THR A 428 -0.60 -26.46 -27.39
N VAL A 429 -1.27 -27.48 -27.90
CA VAL A 429 -0.73 -28.32 -28.95
C VAL A 429 -1.28 -27.90 -30.31
N VAL A 430 -0.39 -27.56 -31.23
CA VAL A 430 -0.69 -27.34 -32.65
C VAL A 430 -0.28 -28.61 -33.42
N TYR A 431 -1.26 -29.27 -34.00
CA TYR A 431 -1.05 -30.42 -34.86
C TYR A 431 -0.83 -29.93 -36.28
N VAL A 432 0.12 -30.56 -36.97
CA VAL A 432 0.48 -30.25 -38.33
C VAL A 432 0.27 -31.49 -39.20
N ALA A 433 -0.44 -31.32 -40.29
CA ALA A 433 -0.59 -32.38 -41.30
C ALA A 433 -0.25 -31.84 -42.69
N CYS A 434 0.39 -32.68 -43.52
CA CYS A 434 0.77 -32.38 -44.88
C CYS A 434 0.19 -33.42 -45.82
N ASN A 435 -0.51 -33.00 -46.88
CA ASN A 435 -1.14 -33.89 -47.86
C ASN A 435 -2.00 -34.98 -47.18
N ASN A 436 -2.82 -34.57 -46.20
CA ASN A 436 -3.68 -35.47 -45.38
C ASN A 436 -2.93 -36.52 -44.53
N VAL A 437 -1.61 -36.36 -44.33
CA VAL A 437 -0.81 -37.23 -43.46
C VAL A 437 -0.32 -36.41 -42.26
N PHE A 438 -0.47 -36.96 -41.07
CA PHE A 438 0.01 -36.34 -39.85
C PHE A 438 1.54 -36.17 -39.84
N ALA A 439 2.02 -34.96 -39.85
CA ALA A 439 3.43 -34.60 -39.87
C ALA A 439 4.06 -34.51 -38.47
N GLY A 440 3.28 -34.06 -37.48
CA GLY A 440 3.76 -33.92 -36.11
C GLY A 440 2.96 -32.91 -35.29
N SER A 441 3.46 -32.62 -34.12
CA SER A 441 2.86 -31.63 -33.22
C SER A 441 3.89 -30.65 -32.67
N ILE A 442 3.45 -29.44 -32.40
CA ILE A 442 4.22 -28.38 -31.78
C ILE A 442 3.52 -27.99 -30.47
N VAL A 443 4.24 -28.07 -29.37
CA VAL A 443 3.72 -27.69 -28.06
C VAL A 443 4.18 -26.28 -27.73
N ILE A 444 3.24 -25.46 -27.33
CA ILE A 444 3.46 -24.06 -26.97
C ILE A 444 3.02 -23.88 -25.52
N SER A 445 3.91 -23.37 -24.71
CA SER A 445 3.64 -23.11 -23.28
C SER A 445 3.97 -21.67 -22.90
N ASP A 446 3.24 -21.17 -21.93
CA ASP A 446 3.52 -19.89 -21.32
C ASP A 446 4.74 -20.04 -20.38
N THR A 447 5.64 -19.08 -20.41
CA THR A 447 6.90 -19.12 -19.65
C THR A 447 6.68 -18.66 -18.21
N VAL A 448 7.06 -19.48 -17.22
CA VAL A 448 7.05 -19.11 -15.82
C VAL A 448 8.00 -17.93 -15.58
N LYS A 449 7.56 -16.90 -14.81
CA LYS A 449 8.42 -15.77 -14.43
C LYS A 449 9.57 -16.23 -13.55
N GLU A 450 10.75 -15.68 -13.77
CA GLU A 450 11.90 -15.92 -12.90
C GLU A 450 11.58 -15.48 -11.47
N GLY A 451 11.89 -16.33 -10.50
CA GLY A 451 11.62 -16.06 -9.09
C GLY A 451 10.23 -16.43 -8.58
N SER A 452 9.27 -16.87 -9.43
CA SER A 452 7.94 -17.29 -8.98
C SER A 452 8.01 -18.44 -7.95
N LYS A 453 8.90 -19.42 -8.18
CA LYS A 453 9.13 -20.52 -7.26
C LYS A 453 9.66 -20.04 -5.89
N ASP A 454 10.61 -19.11 -5.91
CA ASP A 454 11.16 -18.52 -4.69
C ASP A 454 10.09 -17.71 -3.96
N ALA A 455 9.26 -16.95 -4.68
CA ALA A 455 8.16 -16.21 -4.12
C ALA A 455 7.17 -17.11 -3.35
N ILE A 456 6.74 -18.22 -3.95
CA ILE A 456 5.83 -19.18 -3.31
C ILE A 456 6.48 -19.77 -2.05
N ARG A 457 7.76 -20.17 -2.12
CA ARG A 457 8.51 -20.69 -0.96
C ARG A 457 8.58 -19.64 0.16
N ASP A 458 8.94 -18.40 -0.16
CA ASP A 458 9.13 -17.33 0.82
C ASP A 458 7.80 -16.92 1.46
N MET A 459 6.69 -16.93 0.71
CA MET A 459 5.34 -16.72 1.26
C MET A 459 4.96 -17.81 2.27
N LYS A 460 5.26 -19.07 1.99
CA LYS A 460 5.06 -20.16 2.95
C LYS A 460 5.91 -19.99 4.21
N GLN A 461 7.16 -19.54 4.08
CA GLN A 461 8.04 -19.26 5.22
C GLN A 461 7.52 -18.12 6.11
N VAL A 462 6.91 -17.10 5.53
CA VAL A 462 6.29 -16.03 6.32
C VAL A 462 4.89 -16.39 6.86
N GLY A 463 4.44 -17.65 6.70
CA GLY A 463 3.26 -18.19 7.35
C GLY A 463 1.98 -18.10 6.54
N VAL A 464 2.06 -17.99 5.21
CA VAL A 464 0.94 -18.32 4.33
C VAL A 464 0.75 -19.84 4.38
N LYS A 465 -0.46 -20.28 4.71
CA LYS A 465 -0.78 -21.70 4.94
C LYS A 465 -1.16 -22.42 3.65
N LYS A 466 -1.77 -21.70 2.71
CA LYS A 466 -2.34 -22.28 1.50
C LYS A 466 -2.07 -21.37 0.30
N THR A 467 -1.54 -21.96 -0.76
CA THR A 467 -1.35 -21.33 -2.08
C THR A 467 -2.23 -22.01 -3.09
N VAL A 468 -2.99 -21.23 -3.87
CA VAL A 468 -3.95 -21.75 -4.86
C VAL A 468 -3.67 -21.08 -6.20
N MET A 469 -3.81 -21.82 -7.29
CA MET A 469 -3.76 -21.27 -8.65
C MET A 469 -5.09 -21.45 -9.35
N LEU A 470 -5.59 -20.37 -9.97
CA LEU A 470 -6.77 -20.39 -10.84
C LEU A 470 -6.32 -20.14 -12.29
N THR A 471 -6.84 -20.90 -13.23
CA THR A 471 -6.51 -20.73 -14.66
C THR A 471 -7.62 -21.23 -15.58
N GLY A 472 -7.73 -20.63 -16.76
CA GLY A 472 -8.56 -21.14 -17.87
C GLY A 472 -7.91 -22.26 -18.68
N ASP A 473 -6.64 -22.57 -18.41
CA ASP A 473 -5.90 -23.62 -19.13
C ASP A 473 -6.40 -25.01 -18.79
N ARG A 474 -5.97 -25.99 -19.60
CA ARG A 474 -6.24 -27.42 -19.36
C ARG A 474 -5.57 -27.90 -18.08
N GLN A 475 -6.24 -28.83 -17.39
CA GLN A 475 -5.78 -29.38 -16.10
C GLN A 475 -4.32 -29.84 -16.15
N ALA A 476 -3.89 -30.58 -17.20
CA ALA A 476 -2.52 -31.08 -17.29
C ALA A 476 -1.44 -29.99 -17.36
N ALA A 477 -1.74 -28.87 -18.03
CA ALA A 477 -0.83 -27.72 -18.09
C ALA A 477 -0.76 -26.98 -16.77
N ALA A 478 -1.90 -26.84 -16.10
CA ALA A 478 -2.01 -26.22 -14.79
C ALA A 478 -1.26 -27.03 -13.71
N ASP A 479 -1.43 -28.35 -13.71
CA ASP A 479 -0.76 -29.25 -12.74
C ASP A 479 0.77 -29.23 -12.92
N ALA A 480 1.26 -29.15 -14.15
CA ALA A 480 2.70 -29.06 -14.42
C ALA A 480 3.31 -27.77 -13.84
N VAL A 481 2.67 -26.62 -14.05
CA VAL A 481 3.12 -25.33 -13.48
C VAL A 481 3.03 -25.34 -11.96
N ALA A 482 1.95 -25.86 -11.39
CA ALA A 482 1.79 -25.95 -9.95
C ALA A 482 2.84 -26.84 -9.28
N ALA A 483 3.16 -27.98 -9.88
CA ALA A 483 4.21 -28.89 -9.41
C ALA A 483 5.60 -28.22 -9.46
N GLU A 484 5.90 -27.48 -10.51
CA GLU A 484 7.15 -26.73 -10.66
C GLU A 484 7.29 -25.67 -9.58
N LEU A 485 6.22 -24.90 -9.32
CA LEU A 485 6.20 -23.79 -8.36
C LEU A 485 5.99 -24.23 -6.91
N GLY A 486 5.47 -25.45 -6.69
CA GLY A 486 5.12 -25.95 -5.37
C GLY A 486 3.84 -25.35 -4.80
N ILE A 487 2.83 -25.10 -5.65
CA ILE A 487 1.49 -24.62 -5.29
C ILE A 487 0.67 -25.78 -4.69
N ASP A 488 -0.16 -25.51 -3.69
CA ASP A 488 -0.85 -26.56 -2.93
C ASP A 488 -2.14 -27.03 -3.60
N GLU A 489 -2.87 -26.15 -4.30
CA GLU A 489 -4.16 -26.46 -4.91
C GLU A 489 -4.30 -25.74 -6.27
N VAL A 490 -4.93 -26.42 -7.24
CA VAL A 490 -5.11 -25.92 -8.61
C VAL A 490 -6.56 -26.11 -9.03
N HIS A 491 -7.12 -25.07 -9.64
CA HIS A 491 -8.39 -25.13 -10.35
C HIS A 491 -8.17 -24.66 -11.78
N ALA A 492 -8.36 -25.56 -12.71
CA ALA A 492 -8.15 -25.36 -14.15
C ALA A 492 -9.47 -25.29 -14.92
N GLU A 493 -9.39 -24.96 -16.21
CA GLU A 493 -10.53 -24.91 -17.14
C GLU A 493 -11.65 -23.94 -16.70
N LEU A 494 -11.28 -22.87 -15.97
CA LEU A 494 -12.21 -21.90 -15.42
C LEU A 494 -12.51 -20.77 -16.42
N LEU A 495 -13.78 -20.47 -16.58
CA LEU A 495 -14.23 -19.21 -17.17
C LEU A 495 -14.09 -18.05 -16.13
N PRO A 496 -14.07 -16.78 -16.55
CA PRO A 496 -13.95 -15.65 -15.63
C PRO A 496 -14.96 -15.66 -14.48
N ALA A 497 -16.22 -16.04 -14.74
CA ALA A 497 -17.26 -16.17 -13.72
C ALA A 497 -16.98 -17.31 -12.73
N ASP A 498 -16.37 -18.40 -13.20
CA ASP A 498 -16.04 -19.56 -12.36
C ASP A 498 -14.90 -19.23 -11.39
N LYS A 499 -13.96 -18.38 -11.79
CA LYS A 499 -12.89 -17.89 -10.89
C LYS A 499 -13.49 -17.17 -9.68
N VAL A 500 -14.48 -16.29 -9.86
CA VAL A 500 -15.19 -15.61 -8.77
C VAL A 500 -15.85 -16.65 -7.85
N GLY A 501 -16.55 -17.62 -8.42
CA GLY A 501 -17.22 -18.68 -7.65
C GLY A 501 -16.23 -19.55 -6.85
N GLN A 502 -15.02 -19.80 -7.35
CA GLN A 502 -13.99 -20.53 -6.60
C GLN A 502 -13.43 -19.70 -5.44
N VAL A 503 -13.17 -18.40 -5.66
CA VAL A 503 -12.76 -17.49 -4.57
C VAL A 503 -13.83 -17.40 -3.49
N GLU A 504 -15.12 -17.34 -3.85
CA GLU A 504 -16.22 -17.34 -2.88
C GLU A 504 -16.28 -18.62 -2.05
N LYS A 505 -16.05 -19.79 -2.65
CA LYS A 505 -15.95 -21.05 -1.92
C LYS A 505 -14.79 -21.06 -0.93
N LEU A 506 -13.62 -20.55 -1.35
CA LEU A 506 -12.44 -20.45 -0.49
C LEU A 506 -12.69 -19.47 0.67
N LEU A 507 -13.32 -18.33 0.42
CA LEU A 507 -13.73 -17.36 1.45
C LEU A 507 -14.72 -17.98 2.44
N GLY A 508 -15.71 -18.76 1.96
CA GLY A 508 -16.69 -19.45 2.81
C GLY A 508 -16.10 -20.56 3.69
N ALA A 509 -14.92 -21.07 3.34
CA ALA A 509 -14.21 -22.08 4.12
C ALA A 509 -13.25 -21.50 5.17
N GLN A 510 -13.06 -20.16 5.21
CA GLN A 510 -12.16 -19.50 6.15
C GLN A 510 -12.79 -19.21 7.50
N ASN A 511 -11.94 -19.14 8.53
CA ASN A 511 -12.32 -18.63 9.84
C ASN A 511 -12.32 -17.08 9.84
N GLU A 512 -13.03 -16.46 10.79
CA GLU A 512 -13.14 -14.98 10.91
C GLU A 512 -11.77 -14.26 10.99
N LYS A 513 -10.72 -14.94 11.47
CA LYS A 513 -9.36 -14.40 11.63
C LYS A 513 -8.45 -14.68 10.44
N GLU A 514 -8.91 -15.39 9.45
CA GLU A 514 -8.15 -15.72 8.26
C GLU A 514 -8.53 -14.75 7.12
N ARG A 515 -7.57 -14.44 6.24
CA ARG A 515 -7.78 -13.57 5.09
C ARG A 515 -7.24 -14.23 3.84
N LEU A 516 -7.96 -14.03 2.74
CA LEU A 516 -7.61 -14.49 1.41
C LEU A 516 -7.17 -13.30 0.56
N ALA A 517 -5.96 -13.40 -0.01
CA ALA A 517 -5.53 -12.50 -1.05
C ALA A 517 -5.69 -13.15 -2.44
N PHE A 518 -6.12 -12.37 -3.42
CA PHE A 518 -6.07 -12.75 -4.83
C PHE A 518 -5.05 -11.87 -5.55
N VAL A 519 -4.20 -12.48 -6.37
CA VAL A 519 -3.15 -11.81 -7.16
C VAL A 519 -3.43 -12.05 -8.64
N GLY A 520 -3.58 -10.99 -9.41
CA GLY A 520 -3.87 -11.04 -10.84
C GLY A 520 -3.31 -9.84 -11.61
N ASP A 521 -3.25 -9.94 -12.95
CA ASP A 521 -2.84 -8.85 -13.84
C ASP A 521 -3.97 -7.85 -14.17
N GLY A 522 -5.18 -8.24 -13.93
CA GLY A 522 -6.35 -7.43 -13.67
C GLY A 522 -7.24 -7.02 -14.82
N ILE A 523 -6.95 -7.27 -16.08
CA ILE A 523 -7.89 -6.90 -17.15
C ILE A 523 -9.16 -7.77 -17.06
N ASN A 524 -8.98 -9.08 -16.89
CA ASN A 524 -10.07 -10.04 -16.78
C ASN A 524 -10.44 -10.39 -15.34
N ASP A 525 -9.60 -10.04 -14.38
CA ASP A 525 -9.68 -10.46 -12.99
C ASP A 525 -10.22 -9.36 -12.04
N ALA A 526 -10.57 -8.16 -12.55
CA ALA A 526 -11.12 -7.08 -11.73
C ALA A 526 -12.30 -7.52 -10.83
N PRO A 527 -13.26 -8.35 -11.29
CA PRO A 527 -14.31 -8.87 -10.42
C PRO A 527 -13.78 -9.77 -9.30
N VAL A 528 -12.73 -10.54 -9.56
CA VAL A 528 -12.11 -11.44 -8.57
C VAL A 528 -11.31 -10.65 -7.55
N LEU A 529 -10.52 -9.65 -8.01
CA LEU A 529 -9.78 -8.71 -7.16
C LEU A 529 -10.68 -8.00 -6.16
N THR A 530 -11.82 -7.51 -6.62
CA THR A 530 -12.80 -6.81 -5.77
C THR A 530 -13.49 -7.75 -4.78
N ARG A 531 -13.63 -9.04 -5.13
CA ARG A 531 -14.35 -10.03 -4.30
C ARG A 531 -13.51 -10.63 -3.20
N ALA A 532 -12.20 -10.71 -3.36
CA ALA A 532 -11.26 -11.20 -2.35
C ALA A 532 -11.25 -10.29 -1.10
N ASP A 533 -10.75 -10.79 0.05
CA ASP A 533 -10.47 -9.93 1.21
C ASP A 533 -9.39 -8.90 0.91
N ILE A 534 -8.45 -9.25 0.01
CA ILE A 534 -7.35 -8.42 -0.45
C ILE A 534 -7.12 -8.67 -1.93
N GLY A 535 -7.38 -7.68 -2.76
CA GLY A 535 -7.02 -7.69 -4.18
C GLY A 535 -5.62 -7.12 -4.39
N ILE A 536 -4.72 -7.89 -5.01
CA ILE A 536 -3.35 -7.47 -5.35
C ILE A 536 -3.20 -7.47 -6.86
N ALA A 537 -2.99 -6.30 -7.46
CA ALA A 537 -2.78 -6.14 -8.89
C ALA A 537 -1.29 -6.00 -9.24
N MET A 538 -0.95 -6.47 -10.45
CA MET A 538 0.32 -6.21 -11.10
C MET A 538 0.26 -4.81 -11.72
N GLY A 539 1.30 -3.98 -11.56
CA GLY A 539 1.25 -2.54 -11.84
C GLY A 539 1.87 -2.12 -13.17
N SER A 540 2.90 -2.83 -13.66
CA SER A 540 3.65 -2.42 -14.87
C SER A 540 2.92 -2.78 -16.16
N MET A 541 2.09 -3.82 -16.15
CA MET A 541 1.30 -4.31 -17.26
C MET A 541 -0.21 -4.27 -16.99
N GLY A 542 -0.59 -3.87 -15.76
CA GLY A 542 -1.97 -3.84 -15.31
C GLY A 542 -2.78 -2.77 -16.04
N SER A 543 -4.00 -3.13 -16.44
CA SER A 543 -4.94 -2.12 -16.93
C SER A 543 -5.30 -1.16 -15.80
N ASP A 544 -5.62 0.08 -16.17
CA ASP A 544 -6.14 1.08 -15.24
C ASP A 544 -7.31 0.53 -14.40
N ALA A 545 -8.17 -0.30 -15.01
CA ALA A 545 -9.28 -0.98 -14.33
C ALA A 545 -8.82 -1.94 -13.22
N ALA A 546 -7.67 -2.63 -13.40
CA ALA A 546 -7.13 -3.51 -12.38
C ALA A 546 -6.53 -2.75 -11.20
N ILE A 547 -5.75 -1.72 -11.54
CA ILE A 547 -5.19 -0.83 -10.53
C ILE A 547 -6.32 -0.21 -9.71
N GLU A 548 -7.43 0.21 -10.34
CA GLU A 548 -8.58 0.77 -9.64
C GLU A 548 -9.30 -0.26 -8.75
N ALA A 549 -9.50 -1.46 -9.24
CA ALA A 549 -10.20 -2.55 -8.54
C ALA A 549 -9.40 -3.15 -7.38
N ALA A 550 -8.07 -3.13 -7.43
CA ALA A 550 -7.20 -3.72 -6.43
C ALA A 550 -7.08 -2.86 -5.17
N ASP A 551 -6.75 -3.50 -4.07
CA ASP A 551 -6.46 -2.87 -2.78
C ASP A 551 -4.97 -2.60 -2.58
N ILE A 552 -4.13 -3.36 -3.29
CA ILE A 552 -2.67 -3.31 -3.26
C ILE A 552 -2.16 -3.45 -4.70
N VAL A 553 -1.12 -2.68 -5.05
CA VAL A 553 -0.51 -2.71 -6.38
C VAL A 553 0.99 -2.99 -6.25
N LEU A 554 1.49 -3.97 -7.01
CA LEU A 554 2.91 -4.26 -7.17
C LEU A 554 3.43 -3.50 -8.39
N MET A 555 4.24 -2.46 -8.17
CA MET A 555 4.63 -1.51 -9.23
C MET A 555 5.56 -2.10 -10.31
N ASP A 556 6.30 -3.15 -9.99
CA ASP A 556 7.27 -3.82 -10.87
C ASP A 556 6.93 -5.27 -11.20
N ASP A 557 5.70 -5.70 -10.91
CA ASP A 557 5.19 -7.06 -11.14
C ASP A 557 6.01 -8.19 -10.47
N ASP A 558 6.81 -7.84 -9.45
CA ASP A 558 7.59 -8.82 -8.71
C ASP A 558 6.81 -9.41 -7.52
N ILE A 559 6.27 -10.60 -7.70
CA ILE A 559 5.50 -11.31 -6.67
C ILE A 559 6.33 -11.71 -5.44
N ARG A 560 7.68 -11.71 -5.50
CA ARG A 560 8.57 -11.96 -4.35
C ARG A 560 8.36 -10.91 -3.25
N LYS A 561 7.97 -9.70 -3.62
CA LYS A 561 7.71 -8.60 -2.71
C LYS A 561 6.50 -8.82 -1.80
N ILE A 562 5.57 -9.72 -2.16
CA ILE A 562 4.42 -10.06 -1.32
C ILE A 562 4.88 -10.62 0.03
N ALA A 563 5.92 -11.46 0.05
CA ALA A 563 6.49 -11.98 1.29
C ALA A 563 7.06 -10.85 2.19
N SER A 564 7.68 -9.84 1.58
CA SER A 564 8.17 -8.65 2.28
C SER A 564 7.02 -7.78 2.81
N LEU A 565 5.95 -7.63 2.03
CA LEU A 565 4.73 -6.95 2.45
C LEU A 565 4.12 -7.59 3.70
N VAL A 566 4.01 -8.92 3.73
CA VAL A 566 3.52 -9.67 4.91
C VAL A 566 4.38 -9.41 6.15
N LYS A 567 5.71 -9.38 5.99
CA LYS A 567 6.64 -9.05 7.11
C LYS A 567 6.40 -7.62 7.62
N ILE A 568 6.29 -6.64 6.72
CA ILE A 568 6.03 -5.23 7.06
C ILE A 568 4.68 -5.12 7.78
N ALA A 569 3.63 -5.75 7.26
CA ALA A 569 2.29 -5.73 7.82
C ALA A 569 2.26 -6.30 9.24
N ARG A 570 2.86 -7.47 9.46
CA ARG A 570 2.94 -8.12 10.79
C ARG A 570 3.78 -7.31 11.77
N LYS A 571 4.91 -6.75 11.34
CA LYS A 571 5.74 -5.85 12.15
C LYS A 571 4.95 -4.62 12.58
N THR A 572 4.23 -4.00 11.64
CA THR A 572 3.38 -2.83 11.88
C THR A 572 2.30 -3.14 12.91
N LEU A 573 1.54 -4.21 12.71
CA LEU A 573 0.48 -4.62 13.63
C LEU A 573 1.05 -5.01 15.01
N GLY A 574 2.22 -5.63 15.06
CA GLY A 574 2.96 -5.95 16.30
C GLY A 574 3.30 -4.68 17.08
N ILE A 575 3.86 -3.65 16.42
CA ILE A 575 4.20 -2.37 17.05
C ILE A 575 2.94 -1.64 17.52
N VAL A 576 1.87 -1.63 16.72
CA VAL A 576 0.57 -1.07 17.09
C VAL A 576 0.02 -1.74 18.35
N LYS A 577 0.03 -3.07 18.42
CA LYS A 577 -0.40 -3.83 19.61
C LYS A 577 0.47 -3.52 20.83
N GLN A 578 1.79 -3.42 20.67
CA GLN A 578 2.70 -3.01 21.74
C GLN A 578 2.33 -1.64 22.31
N ASN A 579 2.09 -0.65 21.45
CA ASN A 579 1.69 0.68 21.87
C ASN A 579 0.36 0.69 22.63
N ILE A 580 -0.63 -0.08 22.16
CA ILE A 580 -1.94 -0.21 22.82
C ILE A 580 -1.77 -0.80 24.23
N VAL A 581 -1.10 -1.94 24.33
CA VAL A 581 -0.90 -2.63 25.63
C VAL A 581 -0.11 -1.75 26.59
N PHE A 582 0.99 -1.15 26.13
CA PHE A 582 1.83 -0.27 26.94
C PHE A 582 1.05 0.96 27.46
N ALA A 583 0.36 1.67 26.55
CA ALA A 583 -0.40 2.85 26.92
C ALA A 583 -1.53 2.53 27.90
N LEU A 584 -2.28 1.46 27.70
CA LEU A 584 -3.36 1.05 28.59
C LEU A 584 -2.84 0.59 29.95
N ALA A 585 -1.73 -0.14 30.00
CA ALA A 585 -1.14 -0.64 31.25
C ALA A 585 -0.64 0.53 32.10
N VAL A 586 0.12 1.47 31.52
CA VAL A 586 0.61 2.65 32.27
C VAL A 586 -0.57 3.52 32.72
N LYS A 587 -1.58 3.73 31.87
CA LYS A 587 -2.78 4.49 32.25
C LYS A 587 -3.53 3.86 33.41
N ALA A 588 -3.77 2.56 33.37
CA ALA A 588 -4.44 1.84 34.45
C ALA A 588 -3.68 1.99 35.80
N LEU A 589 -2.34 1.89 35.74
CA LEU A 589 -1.50 2.07 36.92
C LEU A 589 -1.59 3.49 37.49
N VAL A 590 -1.43 4.51 36.64
CA VAL A 590 -1.43 5.92 37.08
C VAL A 590 -2.84 6.37 37.54
N LEU A 591 -3.90 5.87 36.90
CA LEU A 591 -5.29 6.09 37.37
C LEU A 591 -5.51 5.49 38.75
N LEU A 592 -5.01 4.29 39.02
CA LEU A 592 -5.10 3.67 40.33
C LEU A 592 -4.34 4.49 41.40
N LEU A 593 -3.11 4.91 41.10
CA LEU A 593 -2.30 5.74 42.00
C LEU A 593 -2.96 7.10 42.28
N GLY A 594 -3.52 7.72 41.23
CA GLY A 594 -4.26 8.98 41.36
C GLY A 594 -5.52 8.87 42.24
N ALA A 595 -6.30 7.79 42.04
CA ALA A 595 -7.50 7.54 42.85
C ALA A 595 -7.16 7.27 44.33
N LEU A 596 -6.03 6.62 44.60
CA LEU A 596 -5.51 6.40 45.95
C LEU A 596 -4.90 7.67 46.58
N GLY A 597 -4.75 8.76 45.83
CA GLY A 597 -4.12 10.00 46.29
C GLY A 597 -2.59 9.88 46.44
N MET A 598 -1.96 8.91 45.76
CA MET A 598 -0.51 8.69 45.79
C MET A 598 0.21 9.38 44.63
N ALA A 599 -0.52 9.91 43.64
CA ALA A 599 0.03 10.67 42.51
C ALA A 599 -0.43 12.12 42.57
N ASN A 600 0.46 13.04 42.23
CA ASN A 600 0.13 14.45 42.04
C ASN A 600 -0.18 14.76 40.57
N MET A 601 -0.69 15.97 40.31
CA MET A 601 -1.11 16.35 38.96
C MET A 601 0.07 16.46 37.96
N TRP A 602 1.27 16.79 38.42
CA TRP A 602 2.48 16.87 37.61
C TRP A 602 2.93 15.49 37.12
N GLU A 603 2.96 14.52 38.03
CA GLU A 603 3.31 13.14 37.72
C GLU A 603 2.32 12.55 36.70
N ALA A 604 1.05 12.89 36.87
CA ALA A 604 -0.02 12.47 35.98
C ALA A 604 0.20 12.95 34.53
N VAL A 605 0.45 14.27 34.36
CA VAL A 605 0.69 14.84 33.03
C VAL A 605 2.01 14.37 32.45
N PHE A 606 3.07 14.29 33.26
CA PHE A 606 4.36 13.79 32.81
C PHE A 606 4.28 12.33 32.32
N ALA A 607 3.54 11.49 33.04
CA ALA A 607 3.31 10.10 32.61
C ALA A 607 2.54 10.04 31.28
N ASP A 608 1.47 10.83 31.10
CA ASP A 608 0.66 10.82 29.87
C ASP A 608 1.46 11.31 28.66
N VAL A 609 2.19 12.42 28.79
CA VAL A 609 3.06 12.96 27.74
C VAL A 609 4.21 11.97 27.47
N GLY A 610 4.84 11.41 28.49
CA GLY A 610 5.93 10.43 28.35
C GLY A 610 5.49 9.18 27.61
N VAL A 611 4.34 8.62 27.93
CA VAL A 611 3.75 7.48 27.22
C VAL A 611 3.48 7.81 25.77
N SER A 612 2.93 9.00 25.49
CA SER A 612 2.67 9.45 24.12
C SER A 612 3.96 9.55 23.31
N VAL A 613 5.01 10.15 23.86
CA VAL A 613 6.31 10.27 23.21
C VAL A 613 6.92 8.88 22.91
N ILE A 614 6.93 7.98 23.90
CA ILE A 614 7.45 6.61 23.72
C ILE A 614 6.66 5.86 22.65
N ALA A 615 5.34 5.93 22.66
CA ALA A 615 4.48 5.29 21.68
C ALA A 615 4.70 5.83 20.25
N ILE A 616 4.90 7.16 20.11
CA ILE A 616 5.23 7.78 18.82
C ILE A 616 6.60 7.29 18.32
N LEU A 617 7.63 7.31 19.17
CA LEU A 617 8.96 6.82 18.81
C LEU A 617 8.93 5.33 18.44
N ASN A 618 8.15 4.51 19.15
CA ASN A 618 7.97 3.11 18.80
C ASN A 618 7.26 2.96 17.44
N SER A 619 6.25 3.77 17.14
CA SER A 619 5.57 3.78 15.84
C SER A 619 6.50 4.13 14.69
N MET A 620 7.48 5.02 14.88
CA MET A 620 8.46 5.36 13.84
C MET A 620 9.33 4.16 13.41
N ARG A 621 9.41 3.10 14.21
CA ARG A 621 10.13 1.85 13.84
C ARG A 621 9.46 1.10 12.69
N THR A 622 8.19 1.39 12.38
CA THR A 622 7.50 0.80 11.22
C THR A 622 8.08 1.29 9.89
N LEU A 623 8.68 2.48 9.85
CA LEU A 623 9.34 3.03 8.66
C LEU A 623 10.61 2.26 8.23
N ASN A 624 11.18 1.47 9.13
CA ASN A 624 12.36 0.66 8.85
C ASN A 624 11.94 -0.68 8.23
N THR A 625 12.35 -0.90 6.99
CA THR A 625 12.09 -2.14 6.23
C THR A 625 13.02 -3.31 6.61
N LYS A 626 14.05 -3.04 7.43
CA LYS A 626 15.00 -4.06 7.92
C LYS A 626 14.51 -4.77 9.17
#